data_982c0633e9400a3ee8fc5410d7a9dc19
#
_entry.id   982c0633e9400a3ee8fc5410d7a9dc19
#
_cell.length_a   1.000
_cell.length_b   1.000
_cell.length_c   1.000
_cell.angle_alpha   90.00
_cell.angle_beta   90.00
_cell.angle_gamma   90.00
#
_symmetry.space_group_name_H-M   'P 1'
#
loop_
_entity.id
_entity.type
_entity.pdbx_description
1 polymer ?
#
loop_
_entity_poly.entity_id
_entity_poly.type
_entity_poly.pdbx_seq_one_letter_code
_entity_poly.pdbx_strand_id
1 'polypeptide(L)'
;MQCDTGDIYHFDKYDHIRTGTLKGRFAVVLVPKEITELVPSICSLCSDNCGLYASPLEKTNTHLGILLKKVDYTWLDQDRHCHITDSNLQQSCKQNPQQKGRISKANAKEFFENLKKAYRTGVMVGTELNDPFLRGMVIQQWEFLVRNYR
;
A
#
# COMPACT_ATOMS: atom_id res chain seq x y z
N MET A 1 4.13 -16.50 -3.34
CA MET A 1 3.67 -15.36 -4.15
C MET A 1 4.55 -14.16 -3.87
N GLN A 2 5.01 -13.53 -4.92
CA GLN A 2 5.92 -12.39 -4.81
C GLN A 2 5.17 -11.11 -5.22
N CYS A 3 5.11 -10.15 -4.30
CA CYS A 3 4.50 -8.84 -4.53
C CYS A 3 5.58 -7.79 -4.49
N ASP A 4 5.54 -6.85 -5.41
CA ASP A 4 6.49 -5.74 -5.42
C ASP A 4 5.79 -4.43 -5.07
N THR A 5 6.57 -3.47 -4.56
CA THR A 5 6.09 -2.12 -4.33
C THR A 5 5.43 -1.57 -5.59
N GLY A 6 4.22 -1.04 -5.45
CA GLY A 6 3.48 -0.49 -6.57
C GLY A 6 2.58 -1.47 -7.31
N ASP A 7 2.67 -2.75 -7.01
CA ASP A 7 1.72 -3.73 -7.55
C ASP A 7 0.35 -3.51 -6.95
N ILE A 8 -0.70 -3.78 -7.73
CA ILE A 8 -2.08 -3.64 -7.27
C ILE A 8 -2.71 -5.02 -7.21
N TYR A 9 -3.25 -5.35 -6.06
CA TYR A 9 -3.90 -6.62 -5.79
C TYR A 9 -5.33 -6.42 -5.36
N HIS A 10 -6.16 -7.42 -5.60
CA HIS A 10 -7.46 -7.56 -4.95
C HIS A 10 -7.30 -8.51 -3.77
N PHE A 11 -7.67 -8.05 -2.58
CA PHE A 11 -7.66 -8.84 -1.36
C PHE A 11 -9.10 -9.22 -1.02
N ASP A 12 -9.38 -10.49 -0.82
CA ASP A 12 -10.74 -10.95 -0.50
C ASP A 12 -11.23 -10.40 0.84
N LYS A 13 -10.31 -10.26 1.79
CA LYS A 13 -10.63 -9.78 3.14
C LYS A 13 -9.60 -8.76 3.58
N TYR A 14 -9.60 -7.60 2.93
CA TYR A 14 -8.71 -6.50 3.31
C TYR A 14 -9.12 -5.98 4.70
N ASP A 15 -8.15 -5.97 5.63
CA ASP A 15 -8.36 -5.47 6.99
C ASP A 15 -8.12 -3.97 7.02
N HIS A 16 -9.21 -3.20 7.00
CA HIS A 16 -9.10 -1.74 6.96
C HIS A 16 -8.84 -1.18 8.35
N ILE A 17 -7.70 -0.53 8.53
CA ILE A 17 -7.25 -0.07 9.85
C ILE A 17 -8.22 0.93 10.49
N ARG A 18 -8.79 1.83 9.70
CA ARG A 18 -9.65 2.90 10.24
C ARG A 18 -11.05 2.42 10.55
N THR A 19 -11.63 1.58 9.70
CA THR A 19 -13.01 1.13 9.86
C THR A 19 -13.14 -0.20 10.58
N GLY A 20 -12.05 -0.96 10.69
CA GLY A 20 -12.07 -2.29 11.29
C GLY A 20 -12.84 -3.33 10.48
N THR A 21 -13.20 -3.02 9.24
CA THR A 21 -13.99 -3.93 8.41
C THR A 21 -13.10 -4.84 7.59
N LEU A 22 -13.55 -6.09 7.42
CA LEU A 22 -12.93 -7.08 6.54
C LEU A 22 -13.84 -7.25 5.33
N LYS A 23 -13.39 -6.80 4.17
CA LYS A 23 -14.14 -7.01 2.91
C LYS A 23 -13.19 -6.99 1.73
N GLY A 24 -13.68 -7.42 0.57
CA GLY A 24 -12.90 -7.38 -0.66
C GLY A 24 -12.56 -5.95 -1.04
N ARG A 25 -11.25 -5.70 -1.28
CA ARG A 25 -10.76 -4.38 -1.73
C ARG A 25 -9.57 -4.53 -2.64
N PHE A 26 -9.47 -3.60 -3.58
CA PHE A 26 -8.21 -3.39 -4.30
C PHE A 26 -7.28 -2.57 -3.41
N ALA A 27 -5.99 -2.83 -3.50
CA ALA A 27 -5.00 -2.06 -2.76
C ALA A 27 -3.66 -2.03 -3.50
N VAL A 28 -2.94 -0.92 -3.32
CA VAL A 28 -1.59 -0.75 -3.85
C VAL A 28 -0.61 -1.23 -2.79
N VAL A 29 0.33 -2.09 -3.19
CA VAL A 29 1.37 -2.56 -2.27
C VAL A 29 2.30 -1.40 -1.95
N LEU A 30 2.31 -0.99 -0.67
CA LEU A 30 3.19 0.07 -0.18
C LEU A 30 4.61 -0.46 0.00
N VAL A 31 4.76 -1.57 0.72
CA VAL A 31 6.01 -2.32 0.85
C VAL A 31 5.70 -3.80 0.90
N PRO A 32 6.50 -4.62 0.20
CA PRO A 32 6.28 -6.06 0.19
C PRO A 32 6.76 -6.73 1.46
N LYS A 33 6.38 -7.99 1.63
CA LYS A 33 6.73 -8.83 2.74
C LYS A 33 8.26 -8.90 2.97
N GLU A 34 9.03 -8.99 1.90
CA GLU A 34 10.49 -9.09 1.97
C GLU A 34 11.12 -7.91 2.68
N ILE A 35 10.48 -6.75 2.60
CA ILE A 35 10.95 -5.54 3.29
C ILE A 35 10.48 -5.54 4.73
N THR A 36 9.22 -5.90 5.00
CA THR A 36 8.70 -5.92 6.38
C THR A 36 9.45 -6.93 7.24
N GLU A 37 9.89 -8.04 6.66
CA GLU A 37 10.68 -9.06 7.37
C GLU A 37 12.01 -8.53 7.88
N LEU A 38 12.54 -7.46 7.29
CA LEU A 38 13.81 -6.88 7.71
C LEU A 38 13.67 -5.92 8.89
N VAL A 39 12.45 -5.65 9.33
CA VAL A 39 12.18 -4.71 10.41
C VAL A 39 11.87 -5.49 11.69
N PRO A 40 12.76 -5.45 12.71
CA PRO A 40 12.58 -6.28 13.90
C PRO A 40 11.24 -6.11 14.61
N SER A 41 10.73 -4.89 14.70
CA SER A 41 9.44 -4.63 15.34
C SER A 41 8.26 -5.23 14.55
N ILE A 42 8.40 -5.38 13.24
CA ILE A 42 7.37 -5.96 12.39
C ILE A 42 7.49 -7.48 12.36
N CYS A 43 8.71 -7.98 12.34
CA CYS A 43 8.99 -9.41 12.30
C CYS A 43 8.30 -10.17 13.42
N SER A 44 8.21 -9.56 14.61
CA SER A 44 7.56 -10.18 15.77
C SER A 44 6.04 -10.28 15.60
N LEU A 45 5.46 -9.43 14.74
CA LEU A 45 4.03 -9.42 14.45
C LEU A 45 3.67 -10.34 13.29
N CYS A 46 4.66 -10.66 12.48
CA CYS A 46 4.49 -11.41 11.26
C CYS A 46 4.97 -12.83 11.43
N SER A 47 4.30 -13.65 12.20
CA SER A 47 4.70 -15.05 12.31
C SER A 47 4.88 -15.65 10.90
N ASP A 48 4.65 -16.86 10.67
CA ASP A 48 5.00 -17.59 9.45
C ASP A 48 4.54 -16.95 8.14
N ASN A 49 3.66 -15.99 8.20
CA ASN A 49 2.99 -15.45 7.02
C ASN A 49 3.02 -13.96 7.06
N CYS A 50 4.20 -13.44 7.08
CA CYS A 50 4.41 -12.01 7.11
C CYS A 50 3.59 -11.28 6.10
N GLY A 51 3.02 -10.22 6.57
CA GLY A 51 2.18 -9.40 5.75
C GLY A 51 2.99 -8.39 4.96
N LEU A 52 2.28 -7.72 4.13
CA LEU A 52 2.76 -6.57 3.40
C LEU A 52 1.95 -5.37 3.86
N TYR A 53 2.48 -4.18 3.67
CA TYR A 53 1.69 -2.96 3.84
C TYR A 53 1.05 -2.60 2.52
N ALA A 54 -0.25 -2.29 2.57
CA ALA A 54 -1.00 -1.92 1.38
C ALA A 54 -1.90 -0.72 1.67
N SER A 55 -2.14 0.08 0.63
CA SER A 55 -2.98 1.27 0.68
C SER A 55 -4.28 0.97 -0.05
N PRO A 56 -5.43 1.00 0.64
CA PRO A 56 -6.69 0.56 0.04
C PRO A 56 -7.23 1.54 -0.98
N LEU A 57 -7.93 1.01 -2.00
CA LEU A 57 -8.67 1.81 -2.97
C LEU A 57 -10.12 1.88 -2.53
N GLU A 58 -10.65 3.10 -2.44
CA GLU A 58 -12.02 3.34 -1.99
C GLU A 58 -12.75 4.29 -2.94
N LYS A 59 -14.07 4.32 -2.84
CA LYS A 59 -14.90 5.21 -3.64
C LYS A 59 -14.77 6.68 -3.22
N THR A 60 -14.54 6.90 -1.93
CA THR A 60 -14.46 8.24 -1.36
C THR A 60 -13.02 8.73 -1.32
N ASN A 61 -12.84 10.03 -1.48
CA ASN A 61 -11.52 10.65 -1.35
C ASN A 61 -11.13 10.78 0.12
N THR A 62 -9.84 10.90 0.38
CA THR A 62 -9.31 11.17 1.71
C THR A 62 -8.12 12.11 1.58
N HIS A 63 -7.65 12.63 2.71
CA HIS A 63 -6.48 13.52 2.74
C HIS A 63 -5.27 12.81 2.14
N LEU A 64 -4.60 13.48 1.22
CA LEU A 64 -3.45 12.96 0.46
C LEU A 64 -3.76 11.71 -0.38
N GLY A 65 -5.04 11.39 -0.58
CA GLY A 65 -5.44 10.31 -1.48
C GLY A 65 -5.12 10.65 -2.93
N ILE A 66 -4.88 9.63 -3.73
CA ILE A 66 -4.68 9.82 -5.17
C ILE A 66 -5.78 9.10 -5.94
N LEU A 67 -6.16 9.69 -7.08
CA LEU A 67 -7.21 9.14 -7.93
C LEU A 67 -6.61 8.17 -8.96
N LEU A 68 -7.12 6.94 -8.97
CA LEU A 68 -6.82 5.96 -10.01
C LEU A 68 -8.05 5.86 -10.90
N LYS A 69 -7.90 6.23 -12.18
CA LYS A 69 -9.01 6.29 -13.12
C LYS A 69 -9.21 4.97 -13.84
N LYS A 70 -10.45 4.54 -13.97
CA LYS A 70 -10.79 3.33 -14.69
C LYS A 70 -10.20 3.30 -16.11
N VAL A 71 -10.12 4.44 -16.77
CA VAL A 71 -9.58 4.53 -18.12
C VAL A 71 -8.10 4.11 -18.19
N ASP A 72 -7.36 4.26 -17.08
CA ASP A 72 -5.96 3.88 -17.00
C ASP A 72 -5.76 2.45 -16.48
N TYR A 73 -6.80 1.89 -15.86
CA TYR A 73 -6.76 0.56 -15.22
C TYR A 73 -8.01 -0.22 -15.65
N THR A 74 -7.89 -0.93 -16.76
CA THR A 74 -9.05 -1.57 -17.42
C THR A 74 -9.79 -2.59 -16.56
N TRP A 75 -9.09 -3.19 -15.60
CA TRP A 75 -9.69 -4.17 -14.68
C TRP A 75 -10.44 -3.51 -13.52
N LEU A 76 -10.32 -2.19 -13.35
CA LEU A 76 -11.00 -1.47 -12.29
C LEU A 76 -12.47 -1.26 -12.67
N ASP A 77 -13.37 -1.39 -11.69
CA ASP A 77 -14.82 -1.27 -11.92
C ASP A 77 -15.27 0.18 -12.10
N GLN A 78 -14.58 1.10 -11.43
CA GLN A 78 -14.85 2.55 -11.49
C GLN A 78 -13.63 3.30 -10.99
N ASP A 79 -13.63 4.63 -11.14
CA ASP A 79 -12.58 5.45 -10.55
C ASP A 79 -12.57 5.25 -9.04
N ARG A 80 -11.36 5.12 -8.48
CA ARG A 80 -11.20 4.93 -7.04
C ARG A 80 -10.05 5.77 -6.52
N HIS A 81 -10.12 6.08 -5.24
CA HIS A 81 -9.09 6.86 -4.54
C HIS A 81 -8.23 5.93 -3.70
N CYS A 82 -6.91 6.05 -3.85
CA CYS A 82 -5.97 5.29 -3.04
C CYS A 82 -5.72 6.04 -1.73
N HIS A 83 -6.02 5.38 -0.62
CA HIS A 83 -5.95 5.98 0.72
C HIS A 83 -4.58 5.73 1.33
N ILE A 84 -3.61 6.57 1.00
CA ILE A 84 -2.22 6.42 1.49
C ILE A 84 -2.15 6.41 3.01
N THR A 85 -2.88 7.31 3.65
CA THR A 85 -2.85 7.44 5.11
C THR A 85 -3.54 6.29 5.83
N ASP A 86 -4.29 5.47 5.12
CA ASP A 86 -4.95 4.28 5.66
C ASP A 86 -4.15 2.99 5.35
N SER A 87 -2.89 3.12 4.95
CA SER A 87 -2.04 1.95 4.70
C SER A 87 -1.81 1.17 5.98
N ASN A 88 -1.96 -0.14 5.91
CA ASN A 88 -1.71 -1.00 7.07
C ASN A 88 -1.28 -2.40 6.65
N LEU A 89 -0.84 -3.17 7.64
CA LEU A 89 -0.34 -4.52 7.45
C LEU A 89 -1.45 -5.46 7.02
N GLN A 90 -1.21 -6.23 5.97
CA GLN A 90 -2.10 -7.29 5.50
C GLN A 90 -1.35 -8.61 5.56
N GLN A 91 -1.96 -9.61 6.15
CA GLN A 91 -1.39 -10.96 6.20
C GLN A 91 -1.82 -11.71 4.95
N SER A 92 -0.90 -11.85 4.00
CA SER A 92 -1.22 -12.38 2.68
C SER A 92 -1.83 -13.78 2.67
N CYS A 93 -1.43 -14.63 3.63
CA CYS A 93 -1.96 -16.00 3.70
C CYS A 93 -3.46 -16.06 4.00
N LYS A 94 -3.99 -15.03 4.66
CA LYS A 94 -5.41 -14.95 5.03
C LYS A 94 -6.23 -14.14 4.05
N GLN A 95 -5.59 -13.46 3.12
CA GLN A 95 -6.23 -12.45 2.29
C GLN A 95 -6.48 -12.91 0.86
N ASN A 96 -5.96 -14.08 0.48
CA ASN A 96 -6.09 -14.64 -0.86
C ASN A 96 -5.92 -13.54 -1.94
N PRO A 97 -4.76 -12.87 -1.98
CA PRO A 97 -4.56 -11.75 -2.88
C PRO A 97 -4.41 -12.18 -4.33
N GLN A 98 -5.03 -11.44 -5.23
CA GLN A 98 -4.94 -11.67 -6.66
C GLN A 98 -4.37 -10.45 -7.34
N GLN A 99 -3.27 -10.61 -8.06
CA GLN A 99 -2.65 -9.50 -8.77
C GLN A 99 -3.54 -9.04 -9.93
N LYS A 100 -3.77 -7.74 -10.01
CA LYS A 100 -4.58 -7.13 -11.07
C LYS A 100 -3.75 -6.29 -12.01
N GLY A 101 -2.71 -5.66 -11.51
CA GLY A 101 -1.89 -4.80 -12.32
C GLY A 101 -0.84 -4.09 -11.51
N ARG A 102 -0.41 -2.96 -12.01
CA ARG A 102 0.65 -2.16 -11.42
C ARG A 102 0.30 -0.69 -11.52
N ILE A 103 0.68 0.09 -10.50
CA ILE A 103 0.45 1.54 -10.52
C ILE A 103 1.16 2.17 -11.72
N SER A 104 0.49 3.11 -12.40
CA SER A 104 1.08 3.81 -13.55
C SER A 104 2.22 4.71 -13.11
N LYS A 105 3.08 5.09 -14.06
CA LYS A 105 4.20 5.99 -13.77
C LYS A 105 3.72 7.31 -13.16
N ALA A 106 2.68 7.91 -13.74
CA ALA A 106 2.14 9.18 -13.27
C ALA A 106 1.58 9.04 -11.84
N ASN A 107 0.81 7.99 -11.59
CA ASN A 107 0.25 7.76 -10.26
C ASN A 107 1.35 7.39 -9.26
N ALA A 108 2.40 6.69 -9.68
CA ALA A 108 3.52 6.35 -8.80
C ALA A 108 4.24 7.62 -8.32
N LYS A 109 4.45 8.59 -9.20
CA LYS A 109 5.05 9.88 -8.83
C LYS A 109 4.17 10.62 -7.83
N GLU A 110 2.88 10.69 -8.10
CA GLU A 110 1.92 11.34 -7.22
C GLU A 110 1.87 10.65 -5.85
N PHE A 111 1.83 9.34 -5.86
CA PHE A 111 1.83 8.52 -4.64
C PHE A 111 3.08 8.83 -3.81
N PHE A 112 4.25 8.84 -4.43
CA PHE A 112 5.50 9.11 -3.74
C PHE A 112 5.52 10.50 -3.10
N GLU A 113 5.07 11.52 -3.83
CA GLU A 113 5.01 12.88 -3.29
C GLU A 113 4.06 12.98 -2.10
N ASN A 114 2.89 12.34 -2.19
CA ASN A 114 1.93 12.36 -1.11
C ASN A 114 2.39 11.53 0.09
N LEU A 115 3.12 10.44 -0.15
CA LEU A 115 3.71 9.63 0.90
C LEU A 115 4.73 10.44 1.71
N LYS A 116 5.59 11.20 1.02
CA LYS A 116 6.55 12.09 1.69
C LYS A 116 5.84 13.15 2.53
N LYS A 117 4.75 13.73 1.99
CA LYS A 117 3.95 14.70 2.74
C LYS A 117 3.32 14.06 3.97
N ALA A 118 2.79 12.86 3.85
CA ALA A 118 2.18 12.14 4.96
C ALA A 118 3.17 11.92 6.10
N TYR A 119 4.37 11.48 5.78
CA TYR A 119 5.41 11.30 6.78
C TYR A 119 5.86 12.62 7.42
N ARG A 120 6.01 13.67 6.60
CA ARG A 120 6.44 14.98 7.09
C ARG A 120 5.41 15.61 8.04
N THR A 121 4.12 15.42 7.75
CA THR A 121 3.04 16.00 8.55
C THR A 121 2.56 15.09 9.68
N GLY A 122 3.03 13.84 9.71
CA GLY A 122 2.67 12.89 10.77
C GLY A 122 1.25 12.35 10.68
N VAL A 123 0.64 12.37 9.50
CA VAL A 123 -0.76 11.92 9.35
C VAL A 123 -0.90 10.44 8.97
N MET A 124 0.20 9.68 8.96
CA MET A 124 0.11 8.25 8.69
C MET A 124 -0.64 7.54 9.82
N VAL A 125 -1.55 6.66 9.44
CA VAL A 125 -2.26 5.80 10.39
C VAL A 125 -1.46 4.51 10.56
N GLY A 126 -1.46 3.96 11.78
CA GLY A 126 -0.68 2.76 12.07
C GLY A 126 0.67 3.11 12.67
N THR A 127 0.93 2.59 13.87
CA THR A 127 2.13 2.92 14.64
C THR A 127 3.40 2.38 14.00
N GLU A 128 3.31 1.22 13.33
CA GLU A 128 4.46 0.59 12.69
C GLU A 128 5.05 1.46 11.59
N LEU A 129 4.21 2.19 10.85
CA LEU A 129 4.66 3.05 9.76
C LEU A 129 5.38 4.30 10.25
N ASN A 130 5.37 4.55 11.55
CA ASN A 130 6.13 5.63 12.17
C ASN A 130 7.51 5.19 12.62
N ASP A 131 7.82 3.89 12.54
CA ASP A 131 9.17 3.40 12.82
C ASP A 131 10.16 4.03 11.83
N PRO A 132 11.21 4.73 12.31
CA PRO A 132 12.13 5.44 11.41
C PRO A 132 12.82 4.53 10.40
N PHE A 133 13.15 3.30 10.79
CA PHE A 133 13.81 2.35 9.91
C PHE A 133 12.86 1.91 8.79
N LEU A 134 11.64 1.52 9.15
CA LEU A 134 10.64 1.12 8.16
C LEU A 134 10.30 2.29 7.23
N ARG A 135 10.10 3.48 7.78
CA ARG A 135 9.80 4.68 7.01
C ARG A 135 10.88 4.95 5.96
N GLY A 136 12.14 4.85 6.38
CA GLY A 136 13.26 5.03 5.45
C GLY A 136 13.24 4.02 4.30
N MET A 137 12.92 2.76 4.61
CA MET A 137 12.82 1.72 3.60
C MET A 137 11.65 1.94 2.64
N VAL A 138 10.51 2.39 3.15
CA VAL A 138 9.34 2.71 2.33
C VAL A 138 9.68 3.81 1.32
N ILE A 139 10.27 4.89 1.79
CA ILE A 139 10.67 6.02 0.94
C ILE A 139 11.68 5.55 -0.10
N GLN A 140 12.66 4.75 0.30
CA GLN A 140 13.69 4.25 -0.62
C GLN A 140 13.08 3.37 -1.72
N GLN A 141 12.15 2.49 -1.37
CA GLN A 141 11.48 1.62 -2.34
C GLN A 141 10.67 2.43 -3.36
N TRP A 142 9.93 3.43 -2.91
CA TRP A 142 9.14 4.26 -3.81
C TRP A 142 10.00 5.17 -4.67
N GLU A 143 11.07 5.72 -4.10
CA GLU A 143 12.01 6.50 -4.89
C GLU A 143 12.63 5.66 -6.00
N PHE A 144 13.05 4.44 -5.67
CA PHE A 144 13.60 3.51 -6.66
C PHE A 144 12.58 3.20 -7.76
N LEU A 145 11.33 2.93 -7.38
CA LEU A 145 10.27 2.64 -8.34
C LEU A 145 10.06 3.81 -9.30
N VAL A 146 9.97 5.03 -8.77
CA VAL A 146 9.73 6.22 -9.59
C VAL A 146 10.89 6.48 -10.55
N ARG A 147 12.13 6.32 -10.07
CA ARG A 147 13.32 6.59 -10.90
C ARG A 147 13.52 5.54 -12.00
N ASN A 148 13.12 4.31 -11.75
CA ASN A 148 13.38 3.19 -12.67
C ASN A 148 12.12 2.67 -13.35
N TYR A 149 11.07 3.43 -13.33
CA TYR A 149 9.80 3.03 -13.92
C TYR A 149 9.92 2.95 -15.44
N ARG A 150 9.44 1.85 -16.00
CA ARG A 150 9.47 1.63 -17.44
C ARG A 150 8.07 1.44 -18.00
#